data_6af94c74ff2e289ee7673bdd6dddb0c8
#
_entry.id   6af94c74ff2e289ee7673bdd6dddb0c8
#
_cell.length_a   1.000
_cell.length_b   1.000
_cell.length_c   1.000
_cell.angle_alpha   90.00
_cell.angle_beta   90.00
_cell.angle_gamma   90.00
#
_symmetry.space_group_name_H-M   'P 1'
#
loop_
_entity.id
_entity.type
_entity.pdbx_description
1 polymer ?
#
loop_
_entity_poly.entity_id
_entity_poly.type
_entity_poly.pdbx_seq_one_letter_code
_entity_poly.pdbx_strand_id
1 'polypeptide(L)'
;ASIGFCFGGLCVLDTARIGLDIAGVVSFHGIFNKPGNTDGNKIKTKVLVLHGNDDPMVPHSDVNGLANELTEAEADWQIHAYGSTSHAFTNKEANSPEMGMAYNPDADRRSWKSMTDFLKEVIG
;
A
#
# COMPACT_ATOMS: atom_id res chain seq x y z
N ALA A 1 -14.88 -0.66 0.90
CA ALA A 1 -13.43 -0.54 0.88
C ALA A 1 -12.79 -1.90 1.09
N SER A 2 -11.51 -2.03 0.72
CA SER A 2 -10.74 -3.26 0.91
C SER A 2 -9.39 -2.92 1.51
N ILE A 3 -8.95 -3.74 2.46
CA ILE A 3 -7.69 -3.56 3.17
C ILE A 3 -6.87 -4.84 3.03
N GLY A 4 -5.59 -4.72 2.77
CA GLY A 4 -4.72 -5.89 2.66
C GLY A 4 -3.33 -5.64 3.23
N PHE A 5 -2.73 -6.69 3.75
CA PHE A 5 -1.40 -6.70 4.36
C PHE A 5 -0.48 -7.65 3.60
N CYS A 6 0.76 -7.27 3.38
CA CYS A 6 1.73 -8.08 2.63
C CYS A 6 1.19 -8.43 1.24
N PHE A 7 1.04 -9.72 0.93
CA PHE A 7 0.42 -10.20 -0.32
C PHE A 7 -0.98 -9.63 -0.51
N GLY A 8 -1.77 -9.52 0.57
CA GLY A 8 -3.08 -8.89 0.53
C GLY A 8 -3.02 -7.42 0.11
N GLY A 9 -1.92 -6.73 0.42
CA GLY A 9 -1.67 -5.38 -0.05
C GLY A 9 -1.55 -5.30 -1.57
N LEU A 10 -0.86 -6.27 -2.18
CA LEU A 10 -0.82 -6.39 -3.64
C LEU A 10 -2.21 -6.69 -4.21
N CYS A 11 -2.95 -7.58 -3.57
CA CYS A 11 -4.29 -7.96 -4.04
C CYS A 11 -5.24 -6.77 -4.09
N VAL A 12 -5.24 -5.89 -3.07
CA VAL A 12 -6.13 -4.72 -3.08
C VAL A 12 -5.70 -3.70 -4.13
N LEU A 13 -4.41 -3.55 -4.40
CA LEU A 13 -3.96 -2.73 -5.52
C LEU A 13 -4.47 -3.28 -6.85
N ASP A 14 -4.45 -4.59 -7.02
CA ASP A 14 -4.94 -5.22 -8.24
C ASP A 14 -6.44 -5.03 -8.41
N THR A 15 -7.23 -5.04 -7.32
CA THR A 15 -8.67 -4.73 -7.42
C THR A 15 -8.91 -3.30 -7.93
N ALA A 16 -8.10 -2.35 -7.50
CA ALA A 16 -8.16 -0.99 -8.02
C ALA A 16 -7.74 -0.93 -9.49
N ARG A 17 -6.66 -1.63 -9.85
CA ARG A 17 -6.11 -1.66 -11.20
C ARG A 17 -7.07 -2.24 -12.23
N ILE A 18 -7.83 -3.26 -11.89
CA ILE A 18 -8.81 -3.87 -12.81
C ILE A 18 -10.13 -3.10 -12.86
N GLY A 19 -10.29 -2.06 -12.07
CA GLY A 19 -11.43 -1.16 -12.14
C GLY A 19 -12.67 -1.62 -11.40
N LEU A 20 -12.52 -2.42 -10.34
CA LEU A 20 -13.67 -2.77 -9.51
C LEU A 20 -14.26 -1.51 -8.87
N ASP A 21 -15.58 -1.49 -8.77
CA ASP A 21 -16.33 -0.35 -8.22
C ASP A 21 -16.36 -0.43 -6.69
N ILE A 22 -15.24 -0.03 -6.07
CA ILE A 22 -15.14 0.08 -4.61
C ILE A 22 -14.61 1.47 -4.26
N ALA A 23 -15.01 1.98 -3.10
CA ALA A 23 -14.73 3.36 -2.72
C ALA A 23 -13.23 3.60 -2.47
N GLY A 24 -12.56 2.66 -1.84
CA GLY A 24 -11.14 2.80 -1.56
C GLY A 24 -10.44 1.49 -1.23
N VAL A 25 -9.13 1.48 -1.42
CA VAL A 25 -8.26 0.37 -1.02
C VAL A 25 -7.13 0.87 -0.14
N VAL A 26 -6.71 0.04 0.82
CA VAL A 26 -5.57 0.34 1.69
C VAL A 26 -4.59 -0.83 1.64
N SER A 27 -3.37 -0.55 1.20
CA SER A 27 -2.29 -1.54 1.12
C SER A 27 -1.27 -1.28 2.22
N PHE A 28 -1.13 -2.24 3.14
CA PHE A 28 -0.11 -2.21 4.20
C PHE A 28 1.09 -3.08 3.78
N HIS A 29 2.25 -2.48 3.73
CA HIS A 29 3.54 -3.13 3.41
C HIS A 29 3.42 -4.21 2.32
N GLY A 30 2.67 -3.91 1.27
CA GLY A 30 2.55 -4.76 0.10
C GLY A 30 3.70 -4.53 -0.88
N ILE A 31 3.78 -5.41 -1.87
CA ILE A 31 4.62 -5.20 -3.05
C ILE A 31 3.77 -4.58 -4.15
N PHE A 32 4.42 -4.05 -5.20
CA PHE A 32 3.73 -3.18 -6.17
C PHE A 32 3.70 -3.70 -7.60
N ASN A 33 4.05 -4.96 -7.81
CA ASN A 33 4.11 -5.56 -9.13
C ASN A 33 2.75 -5.49 -9.84
N LYS A 34 2.74 -4.99 -11.07
CA LYS A 34 1.51 -4.93 -11.86
C LYS A 34 1.18 -6.29 -12.47
N PRO A 35 -0.10 -6.67 -12.57
CA PRO A 35 -0.50 -7.75 -13.46
C PRO A 35 -0.29 -7.32 -14.92
N GLY A 36 -0.21 -8.27 -15.83
CA GLY A 36 0.14 -8.00 -17.22
C GLY A 36 -0.98 -7.43 -18.09
N ASN A 37 -2.17 -7.18 -17.53
CA ASN A 37 -3.36 -6.85 -18.32
C ASN A 37 -4.10 -5.61 -17.84
N THR A 38 -3.43 -4.71 -17.13
CA THR A 38 -4.08 -3.50 -16.56
C THR A 38 -3.55 -2.19 -17.14
N ASP A 39 -2.56 -2.24 -18.02
CA ASP A 39 -1.98 -1.04 -18.62
C ASP A 39 -3.05 -0.25 -19.38
N GLY A 40 -3.08 1.05 -19.16
CA GLY A 40 -4.05 1.95 -19.78
C GLY A 40 -5.40 2.02 -19.06
N ASN A 41 -5.67 1.17 -18.08
CA ASN A 41 -6.89 1.26 -17.30
C ASN A 41 -6.91 2.54 -16.45
N LYS A 42 -8.07 3.15 -16.32
CA LYS A 42 -8.29 4.24 -15.36
C LYS A 42 -8.67 3.64 -14.02
N ILE A 43 -8.19 4.25 -12.95
CA ILE A 43 -8.47 3.80 -11.58
C ILE A 43 -9.41 4.80 -10.93
N LYS A 44 -10.64 4.35 -10.63
CA LYS A 44 -11.67 5.16 -9.99
C LYS A 44 -11.65 5.05 -8.48
N THR A 45 -11.10 3.96 -7.96
CA THR A 45 -10.96 3.68 -6.54
C THR A 45 -9.91 4.61 -5.94
N LYS A 46 -10.19 5.19 -4.77
CA LYS A 46 -9.17 5.92 -4.02
C LYS A 46 -8.17 4.95 -3.41
N VAL A 47 -6.90 5.31 -3.43
CA VAL A 47 -5.80 4.40 -3.07
C VAL A 47 -4.96 5.00 -1.94
N LEU A 48 -4.80 4.24 -0.85
CA LEU A 48 -3.87 4.56 0.22
C LEU A 48 -2.84 3.43 0.36
N VAL A 49 -1.57 3.78 0.28
CA VAL A 49 -0.46 2.84 0.43
C VAL A 49 0.35 3.25 1.66
N LEU A 50 0.54 2.30 2.57
CA LEU A 50 1.25 2.48 3.83
C LEU A 50 2.49 1.60 3.80
N HIS A 51 3.64 2.24 3.57
CA HIS A 51 4.87 1.59 3.12
C HIS A 51 6.01 1.76 4.11
N GLY A 52 6.75 0.68 4.39
CA GLY A 52 8.00 0.75 5.12
C GLY A 52 9.14 1.15 4.19
N ASN A 53 9.76 2.30 4.45
CA ASN A 53 10.79 2.85 3.55
C ASN A 53 12.01 1.94 3.38
N ASP A 54 12.30 1.12 4.40
CA ASP A 54 13.46 0.20 4.40
C ASP A 54 13.07 -1.22 3.98
N ASP A 55 11.86 -1.43 3.46
CA ASP A 55 11.42 -2.74 2.98
C ASP A 55 12.28 -3.21 1.81
N PRO A 56 13.09 -4.28 1.97
CA PRO A 56 14.00 -4.71 0.91
C PRO A 56 13.27 -5.35 -0.28
N MET A 57 12.01 -5.74 -0.10
CA MET A 57 11.21 -6.31 -1.20
C MET A 57 10.69 -5.23 -2.14
N VAL A 58 10.80 -3.96 -1.75
CA VAL A 58 10.27 -2.83 -2.51
C VAL A 58 11.34 -1.76 -2.66
N PRO A 59 12.19 -1.84 -3.69
CA PRO A 59 13.17 -0.78 -3.98
C PRO A 59 12.47 0.59 -4.17
N HIS A 60 13.17 1.67 -3.89
CA HIS A 60 12.62 3.01 -4.05
C HIS A 60 12.13 3.28 -5.47
N SER A 61 12.75 2.66 -6.48
CA SER A 61 12.28 2.74 -7.86
C SER A 61 10.87 2.17 -8.05
N ASP A 62 10.49 1.15 -7.28
CA ASP A 62 9.14 0.57 -7.32
C ASP A 62 8.12 1.53 -6.71
N VAL A 63 8.49 2.26 -5.67
CA VAL A 63 7.62 3.30 -5.08
C VAL A 63 7.36 4.40 -6.10
N ASN A 64 8.41 4.89 -6.76
CA ASN A 64 8.29 5.90 -7.81
C ASN A 64 7.48 5.37 -8.98
N GLY A 65 7.68 4.11 -9.36
CA GLY A 65 6.93 3.46 -10.43
C GLY A 65 5.44 3.38 -10.12
N LEU A 66 5.08 3.03 -8.89
CA LEU A 66 3.67 3.00 -8.47
C LEU A 66 3.06 4.40 -8.50
N ALA A 67 3.76 5.40 -8.00
CA ALA A 67 3.26 6.79 -8.03
C ALA A 67 2.99 7.23 -9.47
N ASN A 68 3.89 6.93 -10.40
CA ASN A 68 3.71 7.24 -11.81
C ASN A 68 2.53 6.47 -12.42
N GLU A 69 2.42 5.18 -12.11
CA GLU A 69 1.31 4.35 -12.57
C GLU A 69 -0.04 4.92 -12.14
N LEU A 70 -0.17 5.23 -10.86
CA LEU A 70 -1.42 5.76 -10.30
C LEU A 70 -1.76 7.14 -10.85
N THR A 71 -0.75 7.96 -11.11
CA THR A 71 -0.95 9.28 -11.72
C THR A 71 -1.42 9.14 -13.17
N GLU A 72 -0.81 8.27 -13.95
CA GLU A 72 -1.21 8.02 -15.33
C GLU A 72 -2.62 7.43 -15.42
N ALA A 73 -2.99 6.61 -14.43
CA ALA A 73 -4.34 6.03 -14.32
C ALA A 73 -5.38 7.03 -13.79
N GLU A 74 -4.98 8.26 -13.51
CA GLU A 74 -5.85 9.33 -12.99
C GLU A 74 -6.47 8.99 -11.63
N ALA A 75 -5.78 8.19 -10.83
CA ALA A 75 -6.24 7.81 -9.50
C ALA A 75 -6.08 8.96 -8.49
N ASP A 76 -6.94 8.96 -7.49
CA ASP A 76 -6.74 9.73 -6.26
C ASP A 76 -5.94 8.84 -5.31
N TRP A 77 -4.67 9.14 -5.10
CA TRP A 77 -3.77 8.26 -4.38
C TRP A 77 -2.91 8.98 -3.36
N GLN A 78 -2.50 8.22 -2.34
CA GLN A 78 -1.54 8.62 -1.33
C GLN A 78 -0.58 7.48 -1.06
N ILE A 79 0.70 7.78 -0.92
CA ILE A 79 1.73 6.83 -0.45
C ILE A 79 2.41 7.45 0.76
N HIS A 80 2.28 6.81 1.92
CA HIS A 80 3.00 7.18 3.14
C HIS A 80 4.19 6.24 3.31
N ALA A 81 5.41 6.77 3.26
CA ALA A 81 6.63 6.02 3.50
C ALA A 81 7.12 6.31 4.92
N TYR A 82 7.24 5.27 5.73
CA TYR A 82 7.70 5.39 7.12
C TYR A 82 9.19 5.11 7.18
N GLY A 83 9.96 6.08 7.67
CA GLY A 83 11.41 5.95 7.81
C GLY A 83 11.79 4.88 8.82
N SER A 84 12.93 4.24 8.63
CA SER A 84 13.47 3.20 9.53
C SER A 84 12.47 2.07 9.80
N THR A 85 11.66 1.73 8.79
CA THR A 85 10.55 0.79 8.91
C THR A 85 10.66 -0.25 7.80
N SER A 86 10.65 -1.52 8.18
CA SER A 86 10.86 -2.66 7.31
C SER A 86 9.54 -3.27 6.83
N HIS A 87 9.62 -4.43 6.14
CA HIS A 87 8.47 -5.21 5.75
C HIS A 87 7.72 -5.76 6.97
N ALA A 88 6.42 -5.98 6.85
CA ALA A 88 5.56 -6.55 7.91
C ALA A 88 5.54 -5.72 9.20
N PHE A 89 5.68 -4.40 9.10
CA PHE A 89 5.82 -3.53 10.28
C PHE A 89 4.59 -3.50 11.19
N THR A 90 3.42 -3.97 10.75
CA THR A 90 2.21 -4.06 11.58
C THR A 90 2.09 -5.41 12.29
N ASN A 91 2.92 -6.39 11.97
CA ASN A 91 2.88 -7.71 12.55
C ASN A 91 3.73 -7.75 13.81
N LYS A 92 3.09 -7.87 14.98
CA LYS A 92 3.77 -7.87 16.28
C LYS A 92 4.72 -9.05 16.46
N GLU A 93 4.56 -10.12 15.69
CA GLU A 93 5.42 -11.29 15.73
C GLU A 93 6.58 -11.24 14.74
N ALA A 94 6.61 -10.23 13.87
CA ALA A 94 7.71 -10.09 12.92
C ALA A 94 8.99 -9.67 13.66
N ASN A 95 10.01 -10.54 13.61
CA ASN A 95 11.28 -10.30 14.28
C ASN A 95 12.41 -11.00 13.52
N SER A 96 12.61 -10.58 12.28
CA SER A 96 13.70 -11.04 11.42
C SER A 96 14.32 -9.83 10.72
N PRO A 97 14.94 -8.91 11.49
CA PRO A 97 15.47 -7.68 10.90
C PRO A 97 16.56 -7.96 9.86
N GLU A 98 17.31 -9.06 9.99
CA GLU A 98 18.30 -9.49 8.99
C GLU A 98 17.67 -9.85 7.65
N MET A 99 16.39 -10.21 7.63
CA MET A 99 15.61 -10.46 6.41
C MET A 99 14.74 -9.28 6.01
N GLY A 100 14.86 -8.15 6.71
CA GLY A 100 14.08 -6.95 6.43
C GLY A 100 12.63 -7.04 6.88
N MET A 101 12.33 -7.84 7.90
CA MET A 101 11.00 -8.01 8.47
C MET A 101 11.05 -7.73 9.97
N ALA A 102 10.38 -6.67 10.41
CA ALA A 102 10.35 -6.30 11.82
C ALA A 102 9.14 -5.46 12.16
N TYR A 103 8.53 -5.76 13.30
CA TYR A 103 7.47 -4.93 13.86
C TYR A 103 8.00 -3.54 14.21
N ASN A 104 7.22 -2.51 13.92
CA ASN A 104 7.54 -1.14 14.30
C ASN A 104 6.30 -0.52 14.94
N PRO A 105 6.29 -0.32 16.28
CA PRO A 105 5.09 0.15 16.98
C PRO A 105 4.64 1.55 16.55
N ASP A 106 5.57 2.43 16.23
CA ASP A 106 5.22 3.78 15.78
C ASP A 106 4.59 3.76 14.39
N ALA A 107 5.18 3.04 13.46
CA ALA A 107 4.64 2.91 12.11
C ALA A 107 3.29 2.17 12.13
N ASP A 108 3.14 1.16 12.97
CA ASP A 108 1.88 0.45 13.17
C ASP A 108 0.79 1.44 13.60
N ARG A 109 1.02 2.19 14.66
CA ARG A 109 0.07 3.17 15.18
C ARG A 109 -0.26 4.26 14.16
N ARG A 110 0.78 4.83 13.53
CA ARG A 110 0.62 5.93 12.56
C ARG A 110 -0.13 5.48 11.33
N SER A 111 0.19 4.29 10.82
CA SER A 111 -0.49 3.75 9.64
C SER A 111 -1.95 3.40 9.93
N TRP A 112 -2.24 2.87 11.11
CA TRP A 112 -3.60 2.58 11.53
C TRP A 112 -4.45 3.85 11.57
N LYS A 113 -3.91 4.93 12.14
CA LYS A 113 -4.59 6.23 12.16
C LYS A 113 -4.86 6.75 10.75
N SER A 114 -3.86 6.69 9.88
CA SER A 114 -4.03 7.12 8.49
C SER A 114 -5.11 6.31 7.77
N MET A 115 -5.14 5.00 7.99
CA MET A 115 -6.19 4.14 7.43
C MET A 115 -7.57 4.54 7.95
N THR A 116 -7.72 4.73 9.26
CA THR A 116 -9.03 5.06 9.83
C THR A 116 -9.53 6.41 9.33
N ASP A 117 -8.67 7.40 9.21
CA ASP A 117 -9.02 8.71 8.63
C ASP A 117 -9.44 8.56 7.16
N PHE A 118 -8.69 7.78 6.40
CA PHE A 118 -9.01 7.49 4.99
C PHE A 118 -10.36 6.79 4.84
N LEU A 119 -10.63 5.79 5.68
CA LEU A 119 -11.91 5.07 5.62
C LEU A 119 -13.08 5.99 5.94
N LYS A 120 -12.92 6.91 6.89
CA LYS A 120 -13.96 7.92 7.16
C LYS A 120 -14.22 8.80 5.93
N GLU A 121 -13.18 9.16 5.21
CA GLU A 121 -13.32 9.98 4.01
C GLU A 121 -14.07 9.24 2.90
N VAL A 122 -13.75 7.96 2.65
CA VAL A 122 -14.25 7.26 1.46
C VAL A 122 -15.57 6.52 1.69
N ILE A 123 -15.87 6.08 2.91
CA ILE A 123 -17.10 5.31 3.22
C ILE A 123 -17.82 5.78 4.47
N GLY A 124 -17.27 6.70 5.19
CA GLY A 124 -17.79 7.18 6.45
C GLY A 124 -18.83 8.20 6.34
#